data_139063a4b88e2c8b943c0d08729372c0
#
_entry.id   139063a4b88e2c8b943c0d08729372c0
#
_cell.length_a   1.000
_cell.length_b   1.000
_cell.length_c   1.000
_cell.angle_alpha   90.00
_cell.angle_beta   90.00
_cell.angle_gamma   90.00
#
_symmetry.space_group_name_H-M   'P 1'
#
loop_
_entity.id
_entity.type
_entity.pdbx_description
1 polymer ?
#
loop_
_entity_poly.entity_id
_entity_poly.type
_entity_poly.pdbx_seq_one_letter_code
_entity_poly.pdbx_strand_id
1 'polypeptide(L)'
;NSNYGSLLFGDQLQWALDSLKSDKNTRQAIAFLNQPKFQFEGNKDFVCTMYLNFFIRDNKLNMKVQMRSNDIFYGLTFDAPFFSVVHQHMCLWLLETYPTLELGTYYHCADNIHFYERHFDLADDIQTESVQDLQNYQMNITTPLFYLNKGNMIVTKSGNKFMKEVNDSVMSESKQVIYNQILKKYLNIVLID
;
A
#
# COMPACT_ATOMS: atom_id res chain seq x y z
N ASN A 1 -2.81 -15.34 4.52
CA ASN A 1 -1.41 -14.99 4.18
C ASN A 1 -1.32 -13.66 3.41
N SER A 2 -2.38 -13.28 2.65
CA SER A 2 -2.38 -12.06 1.82
C SER A 2 -2.74 -10.77 2.58
N ASN A 3 -2.64 -10.76 3.90
CA ASN A 3 -2.78 -9.51 4.65
C ASN A 3 -1.52 -8.65 4.46
N TYR A 4 -1.48 -7.89 3.37
CA TYR A 4 -0.35 -7.03 3.02
C TYR A 4 -0.03 -6.00 4.12
N GLY A 5 -1.05 -5.50 4.81
CA GLY A 5 -0.86 -4.61 5.95
C GLY A 5 0.01 -5.24 7.02
N SER A 6 -0.32 -6.46 7.46
CA SER A 6 0.46 -7.14 8.50
C SER A 6 1.86 -7.59 8.05
N LEU A 7 2.06 -7.82 6.75
CA LEU A 7 3.36 -8.20 6.20
C LEU A 7 4.28 -6.99 6.00
N LEU A 8 3.70 -5.85 5.69
CA LEU A 8 4.40 -4.64 5.27
C LEU A 8 4.64 -3.69 6.43
N PHE A 9 3.56 -3.35 7.18
CA PHE A 9 3.63 -2.46 8.34
C PHE A 9 4.25 -3.17 9.53
N GLY A 10 5.48 -2.82 9.83
CA GLY A 10 6.30 -3.46 10.81
C GLY A 10 7.76 -3.39 10.38
N ASP A 11 8.49 -4.45 10.62
CA ASP A 11 9.94 -4.50 10.38
C ASP A 11 10.33 -4.25 8.91
N GLN A 12 9.50 -4.64 7.95
CA GLN A 12 9.82 -4.51 6.52
C GLN A 12 9.84 -3.05 6.05
N LEU A 13 8.78 -2.28 6.35
CA LEU A 13 8.76 -0.85 6.01
C LEU A 13 9.73 -0.05 6.88
N GLN A 14 9.88 -0.41 8.16
CA GLN A 14 10.84 0.23 9.05
C GLN A 14 12.26 0.07 8.52
N TRP A 15 12.64 -1.15 8.10
CA TRP A 15 13.93 -1.41 7.46
C TRP A 15 14.17 -0.53 6.23
N ALA A 16 13.16 -0.45 5.34
CA ALA A 16 13.29 0.35 4.13
C ALA A 16 13.42 1.85 4.45
N LEU A 17 12.66 2.36 5.43
CA LEU A 17 12.71 3.73 5.90
C LEU A 17 14.08 4.07 6.50
N ASP A 18 14.57 3.23 7.42
CA ASP A 18 15.85 3.43 8.12
C ASP A 18 17.03 3.35 7.14
N SER A 19 16.97 2.44 6.17
CA SER A 19 17.97 2.33 5.10
C SER A 19 18.07 3.63 4.30
N LEU A 20 16.91 4.23 3.91
CA LEU A 20 16.88 5.50 3.19
C LEU A 20 17.29 6.69 4.06
N LYS A 21 16.91 6.71 5.34
CA LYS A 21 17.34 7.76 6.28
C LYS A 21 18.85 7.75 6.49
N SER A 22 19.46 6.56 6.54
CA SER A 22 20.91 6.38 6.70
C SER A 22 21.70 6.75 5.45
N ASP A 23 21.21 6.36 4.28
CA ASP A 23 21.84 6.64 2.98
C ASP A 23 20.79 6.80 1.88
N LYS A 24 20.65 8.03 1.35
CA LYS A 24 19.69 8.29 0.26
C LYS A 24 19.99 7.54 -1.04
N ASN A 25 21.22 7.05 -1.22
CA ASN A 25 21.65 6.28 -2.37
C ASN A 25 21.62 4.77 -2.12
N THR A 26 21.09 4.34 -1.00
CA THR A 26 21.01 2.92 -0.64
C THR A 26 20.36 2.09 -1.73
N ARG A 27 20.80 0.83 -1.83
CA ARG A 27 20.23 -0.20 -2.70
C ARG A 27 19.50 -1.28 -1.88
N GLN A 28 19.30 -1.03 -0.58
CA GLN A 28 18.76 -2.01 0.38
C GLN A 28 17.35 -1.67 0.88
N ALA A 29 16.74 -0.57 0.42
CA ALA A 29 15.41 -0.17 0.86
C ALA A 29 14.32 -1.01 0.17
N ILE A 30 14.29 -2.30 0.52
CA ILE A 30 13.38 -3.30 -0.02
C ILE A 30 12.55 -3.89 1.11
N ALA A 31 11.23 -4.01 0.89
CA ALA A 31 10.29 -4.73 1.75
C ALA A 31 9.80 -5.99 1.01
N PHE A 32 10.02 -7.18 1.59
CA PHE A 32 9.60 -8.46 1.02
C PHE A 32 8.28 -8.91 1.61
N LEU A 33 7.25 -9.06 0.77
CA LEU A 33 5.94 -9.57 1.19
C LEU A 33 5.84 -11.07 0.99
N ASN A 34 6.24 -11.56 -0.19
CA ASN A 34 6.32 -13.00 -0.42
C ASN A 34 7.60 -13.55 0.22
N GLN A 35 7.44 -14.51 1.11
CA GLN A 35 8.51 -15.09 1.92
C GLN A 35 8.52 -16.61 1.77
N PRO A 36 9.67 -17.29 1.90
CA PRO A 36 9.78 -18.74 1.76
C PRO A 36 8.82 -19.52 2.65
N LYS A 37 8.44 -19.00 3.80
CA LYS A 37 7.47 -19.62 4.73
C LYS A 37 6.08 -19.82 4.12
N PHE A 38 5.75 -19.13 3.02
CA PHE A 38 4.48 -19.31 2.31
C PHE A 38 4.52 -20.39 1.24
N GLN A 39 5.69 -20.98 0.96
CA GLN A 39 5.89 -22.04 -0.02
C GLN A 39 5.64 -23.41 0.63
N PHE A 40 4.38 -23.81 0.75
CA PHE A 40 3.98 -25.12 1.25
C PHE A 40 2.84 -25.70 0.41
N GLU A 41 2.78 -27.02 0.36
CA GLU A 41 1.75 -27.75 -0.38
C GLU A 41 0.35 -27.41 0.13
N GLY A 42 -0.59 -27.18 -0.80
CA GLY A 42 -1.98 -26.83 -0.47
C GLY A 42 -2.20 -25.38 -0.04
N ASN A 43 -1.20 -24.51 -0.12
CA ASN A 43 -1.40 -23.08 0.14
C ASN A 43 -2.32 -22.46 -0.92
N LYS A 44 -3.56 -22.15 -0.54
CA LYS A 44 -4.56 -21.51 -1.40
C LYS A 44 -4.49 -19.99 -1.41
N ASP A 45 -3.70 -19.41 -0.51
CA ASP A 45 -3.53 -17.96 -0.33
C ASP A 45 -2.03 -17.60 -0.42
N PHE A 46 -1.43 -17.89 -1.57
CA PHE A 46 -0.05 -17.59 -1.85
C PHE A 46 0.10 -16.13 -2.25
N VAL A 47 0.88 -15.37 -1.49
CA VAL A 47 1.06 -13.92 -1.65
C VAL A 47 1.45 -13.55 -3.08
N CYS A 48 0.70 -12.64 -3.70
CA CYS A 48 0.96 -12.20 -5.09
C CYS A 48 2.06 -11.16 -5.18
N THR A 49 2.14 -10.22 -4.21
CA THR A 49 3.17 -9.19 -4.18
C THR A 49 4.49 -9.79 -3.68
N MET A 50 5.53 -9.68 -4.48
CA MET A 50 6.85 -10.19 -4.16
C MET A 50 7.60 -9.23 -3.22
N TYR A 51 7.76 -7.99 -3.65
CA TYR A 51 8.46 -6.96 -2.89
C TYR A 51 8.07 -5.55 -3.33
N LEU A 52 8.37 -4.60 -2.45
CA LEU A 52 8.42 -3.17 -2.74
C LEU A 52 9.89 -2.73 -2.68
N ASN A 53 10.34 -1.98 -3.66
CA ASN A 53 11.67 -1.38 -3.70
C ASN A 53 11.54 0.14 -3.76
N PHE A 54 12.15 0.83 -2.78
CA PHE A 54 12.18 2.28 -2.70
C PHE A 54 13.56 2.80 -3.08
N PHE A 55 13.61 3.88 -3.84
CA PHE A 55 14.87 4.50 -4.22
C PHE A 55 14.70 5.99 -4.53
N ILE A 56 15.71 6.78 -4.18
CA ILE A 56 15.71 8.22 -4.45
C ILE A 56 16.59 8.49 -5.70
N ARG A 57 16.02 9.22 -6.66
CA ARG A 57 16.74 9.74 -7.84
C ARG A 57 16.23 11.14 -8.14
N ASP A 58 17.15 12.05 -8.49
CA ASP A 58 16.83 13.43 -8.82
C ASP A 58 15.94 14.12 -7.77
N ASN A 59 16.28 13.89 -6.49
CA ASN A 59 15.54 14.36 -5.32
C ASN A 59 14.07 13.88 -5.26
N LYS A 60 13.73 12.78 -5.91
CA LYS A 60 12.40 12.16 -5.92
C LYS A 60 12.44 10.76 -5.36
N LEU A 61 11.52 10.46 -4.45
CA LEU A 61 11.30 9.10 -3.98
C LEU A 61 10.50 8.33 -5.03
N ASN A 62 11.08 7.30 -5.58
CA ASN A 62 10.41 6.36 -6.47
C ASN A 62 10.13 5.06 -5.73
N MET A 63 9.08 4.36 -6.14
CA MET A 63 8.75 3.04 -5.63
C MET A 63 8.40 2.10 -6.78
N LYS A 64 8.97 0.89 -6.75
CA LYS A 64 8.58 -0.22 -7.62
C LYS A 64 7.91 -1.31 -6.77
N VAL A 65 6.72 -1.72 -7.18
CA VAL A 65 6.06 -2.94 -6.71
C VAL A 65 6.24 -4.03 -7.74
N GLN A 66 6.70 -5.20 -7.32
CA GLN A 66 6.78 -6.38 -8.17
C GLN A 66 5.80 -7.45 -7.69
N MET A 67 4.93 -7.87 -8.59
CA MET A 67 3.97 -8.93 -8.35
C MET A 67 4.28 -10.13 -9.25
N ARG A 68 4.12 -11.37 -8.72
CA ARG A 68 4.18 -12.59 -9.54
C ARG A 68 2.96 -12.74 -10.42
N SER A 69 1.82 -12.19 -9.97
CA SER A 69 0.52 -12.30 -10.62
C SER A 69 -0.39 -11.18 -10.13
N ASN A 70 -1.18 -10.58 -11.03
CA ASN A 70 -2.14 -9.55 -10.68
C ASN A 70 -3.39 -9.66 -11.56
N ASP A 71 -4.56 -9.74 -10.92
CA ASP A 71 -5.86 -9.67 -11.59
C ASP A 71 -6.20 -8.19 -11.85
N ILE A 72 -6.59 -7.86 -13.08
CA ILE A 72 -6.89 -6.46 -13.47
C ILE A 72 -8.07 -5.92 -12.67
N PHE A 73 -9.12 -6.71 -12.46
CA PHE A 73 -10.37 -6.23 -11.84
C PHE A 73 -10.29 -6.22 -10.31
N TYR A 74 -9.91 -7.34 -9.69
CA TYR A 74 -9.91 -7.47 -8.24
C TYR A 74 -8.53 -7.28 -7.59
N GLY A 75 -7.46 -7.40 -8.36
CA GLY A 75 -6.10 -7.16 -7.87
C GLY A 75 -5.69 -5.70 -8.08
N LEU A 76 -5.47 -5.30 -9.32
CA LEU A 76 -4.90 -3.99 -9.66
C LEU A 76 -5.71 -2.82 -9.07
N THR A 77 -7.05 -2.91 -9.10
CA THR A 77 -7.95 -1.85 -8.59
C THR A 77 -7.84 -1.61 -7.08
N PHE A 78 -7.38 -2.61 -6.31
CA PHE A 78 -7.12 -2.48 -4.87
C PHE A 78 -5.63 -2.29 -4.57
N ASP A 79 -4.76 -3.01 -5.29
CA ASP A 79 -3.32 -2.99 -5.03
C ASP A 79 -2.69 -1.64 -5.39
N ALA A 80 -3.05 -1.06 -6.54
CA ALA A 80 -2.46 0.20 -6.99
C ALA A 80 -2.79 1.38 -6.05
N PRO A 81 -4.04 1.61 -5.60
CA PRO A 81 -4.34 2.61 -4.59
C PRO A 81 -3.64 2.35 -3.26
N PHE A 82 -3.64 1.10 -2.77
CA PHE A 82 -2.99 0.74 -1.51
C PHE A 82 -1.49 1.06 -1.54
N PHE A 83 -0.78 0.60 -2.56
CA PHE A 83 0.66 0.88 -2.68
C PHE A 83 0.96 2.35 -2.97
N SER A 84 0.07 3.08 -3.65
CA SER A 84 0.20 4.53 -3.81
C SER A 84 0.17 5.26 -2.47
N VAL A 85 -0.70 4.85 -1.54
CA VAL A 85 -0.74 5.36 -0.16
C VAL A 85 0.56 5.07 0.57
N VAL A 86 1.08 3.85 0.45
CA VAL A 86 2.37 3.46 1.06
C VAL A 86 3.50 4.34 0.51
N HIS A 87 3.54 4.57 -0.79
CA HIS A 87 4.54 5.42 -1.45
C HIS A 87 4.50 6.86 -0.92
N GLN A 88 3.31 7.45 -0.84
CA GLN A 88 3.13 8.80 -0.32
C GLN A 88 3.57 8.93 1.15
N HIS A 89 3.21 7.94 2.00
CA HIS A 89 3.62 7.94 3.40
C HIS A 89 5.14 7.79 3.57
N MET A 90 5.77 6.90 2.79
CA MET A 90 7.22 6.77 2.82
C MET A 90 7.90 8.10 2.46
N CYS A 91 7.39 8.83 1.46
CA CYS A 91 7.89 10.14 1.10
C CYS A 91 7.71 11.14 2.25
N LEU A 92 6.53 11.21 2.86
CA LEU A 92 6.24 12.11 3.98
C LEU A 92 7.12 11.84 5.21
N TRP A 93 7.39 10.57 5.55
CA TRP A 93 8.28 10.22 6.66
C TRP A 93 9.73 10.60 6.40
N LEU A 94 10.16 10.58 5.13
CA LEU A 94 11.51 10.97 4.74
C LEU A 94 11.72 12.49 4.72
N LEU A 95 10.66 13.30 4.71
CA LEU A 95 10.79 14.76 4.78
C LEU A 95 11.47 15.26 6.07
N GLU A 96 11.41 14.49 7.17
CA GLU A 96 12.17 14.78 8.38
C GLU A 96 13.70 14.77 8.14
N THR A 97 14.16 13.90 7.23
CA THR A 97 15.60 13.76 6.90
C THR A 97 15.95 14.54 5.63
N TYR A 98 15.05 14.58 4.67
CA TYR A 98 15.22 15.21 3.36
C TYR A 98 14.08 16.22 3.10
N PRO A 99 14.14 17.45 3.65
CA PRO A 99 13.02 18.39 3.63
C PRO A 99 12.53 18.83 2.24
N THR A 100 13.37 18.66 1.21
CA THR A 100 13.05 19.03 -0.18
C THR A 100 12.72 17.82 -1.05
N LEU A 101 12.61 16.63 -0.46
CA LEU A 101 12.28 15.41 -1.20
C LEU A 101 10.88 15.52 -1.81
N GLU A 102 10.77 15.16 -3.08
CA GLU A 102 9.51 15.11 -3.79
C GLU A 102 9.01 13.67 -3.98
N LEU A 103 7.71 13.52 -4.14
CA LEU A 103 7.13 12.26 -4.57
C LEU A 103 7.51 11.99 -6.03
N GLY A 104 8.10 10.84 -6.30
CA GLY A 104 8.51 10.40 -7.62
C GLY A 104 7.49 9.45 -8.28
N THR A 105 8.00 8.55 -9.11
CA THR A 105 7.19 7.62 -9.87
C THR A 105 6.88 6.34 -9.08
N TYR A 106 5.65 5.90 -9.15
CA TYR A 106 5.21 4.57 -8.75
C TYR A 106 5.21 3.64 -9.97
N TYR A 107 5.95 2.55 -9.89
CA TYR A 107 6.00 1.49 -10.91
C TYR A 107 5.25 0.27 -10.40
N HIS A 108 4.16 -0.09 -11.06
CA HIS A 108 3.43 -1.33 -10.79
C HIS A 108 3.81 -2.37 -11.85
N CYS A 109 4.48 -3.44 -11.44
CA CYS A 109 4.97 -4.48 -12.32
C CYS A 109 4.35 -5.82 -11.92
N ALA A 110 3.82 -6.56 -12.89
CA ALA A 110 3.31 -7.90 -12.69
C ALA A 110 3.87 -8.84 -13.77
N ASP A 111 4.39 -10.01 -13.36
CA ASP A 111 4.92 -11.02 -14.29
C ASP A 111 3.79 -11.69 -15.08
N ASN A 112 2.64 -11.88 -14.43
CA ASN A 112 1.42 -12.40 -15.04
C ASN A 112 0.26 -11.45 -14.72
N ILE A 113 -0.18 -10.69 -15.72
CA ILE A 113 -1.39 -9.89 -15.63
C ILE A 113 -2.52 -10.63 -16.32
N HIS A 114 -3.69 -10.72 -15.68
CA HIS A 114 -4.80 -11.52 -16.17
C HIS A 114 -6.16 -10.97 -15.70
N PHE A 115 -7.22 -11.49 -16.29
CA PHE A 115 -8.59 -11.42 -15.78
C PHE A 115 -9.31 -12.72 -16.12
N TYR A 116 -10.41 -13.00 -15.42
CA TYR A 116 -11.14 -14.25 -15.55
C TYR A 116 -12.25 -14.13 -16.60
N GLU A 117 -12.60 -15.23 -17.26
CA GLU A 117 -13.67 -15.29 -18.27
C GLU A 117 -15.00 -14.72 -17.77
N ARG A 118 -15.31 -14.88 -16.48
CA ARG A 118 -16.52 -14.31 -15.85
C ARG A 118 -16.56 -12.76 -15.87
N HIS A 119 -15.49 -12.09 -16.28
CA HIS A 119 -15.37 -10.64 -16.35
C HIS A 119 -15.30 -10.12 -17.79
N PHE A 120 -15.52 -10.96 -18.80
CA PHE A 120 -15.44 -10.53 -20.20
C PHE A 120 -16.51 -9.45 -20.51
N ASP A 121 -17.75 -9.66 -20.08
CA ASP A 121 -18.82 -8.66 -20.25
C ASP A 121 -18.45 -7.32 -19.58
N LEU A 122 -17.88 -7.36 -18.38
CA LEU A 122 -17.40 -6.17 -17.68
C LEU A 122 -16.25 -5.47 -18.42
N ALA A 123 -15.35 -6.23 -19.05
CA ALA A 123 -14.26 -5.67 -19.85
C ALA A 123 -14.79 -4.94 -21.09
N ASP A 124 -15.82 -5.48 -21.72
CA ASP A 124 -16.48 -4.85 -22.87
C ASP A 124 -17.21 -3.55 -22.48
N ASP A 125 -17.88 -3.54 -21.33
CA ASP A 125 -18.55 -2.36 -20.80
C ASP A 125 -17.55 -1.21 -20.51
N ILE A 126 -16.40 -1.51 -19.90
CA ILE A 126 -15.37 -0.51 -19.54
C ILE A 126 -14.75 0.14 -20.82
N GLN A 127 -14.64 -0.57 -21.93
CA GLN A 127 -14.10 -0.01 -23.17
C GLN A 127 -14.94 1.15 -23.72
N THR A 128 -16.19 1.26 -23.30
CA THR A 128 -17.12 2.31 -23.76
C THR A 128 -17.05 3.58 -22.92
N GLU A 129 -16.40 3.56 -21.75
CA GLU A 129 -16.29 4.71 -20.86
C GLU A 129 -15.12 5.64 -21.25
N SER A 130 -15.34 6.96 -21.16
CA SER A 130 -14.29 7.93 -21.48
C SER A 130 -13.32 8.10 -20.31
N VAL A 131 -12.02 8.11 -20.60
CA VAL A 131 -10.93 8.29 -19.62
C VAL A 131 -10.95 9.68 -18.95
N GLN A 132 -11.72 10.63 -19.45
CA GLN A 132 -11.74 12.02 -18.95
C GLN A 132 -12.29 12.16 -17.53
N ASP A 133 -13.15 11.27 -17.08
CA ASP A 133 -13.72 11.31 -15.73
C ASP A 133 -12.77 10.83 -14.64
N LEU A 134 -11.71 10.09 -15.00
CA LEU A 134 -10.75 9.51 -14.06
C LEU A 134 -9.70 10.52 -13.55
N GLN A 135 -9.48 11.64 -14.23
CA GLN A 135 -8.46 12.64 -13.85
C GLN A 135 -8.79 13.37 -12.54
N ASN A 136 -10.03 13.31 -12.06
CA ASN A 136 -10.47 13.99 -10.84
C ASN A 136 -10.30 13.17 -9.55
N TYR A 137 -9.87 11.91 -9.64
CA TYR A 137 -9.72 11.00 -8.51
C TYR A 137 -8.26 10.87 -8.04
N GLN A 138 -7.57 11.97 -7.81
CA GLN A 138 -6.25 11.93 -7.18
C GLN A 138 -6.39 12.06 -5.66
N MET A 139 -6.08 10.99 -4.94
CA MET A 139 -5.91 11.05 -3.49
C MET A 139 -4.54 11.68 -3.19
N ASN A 140 -4.55 12.92 -2.70
CA ASN A 140 -3.32 13.63 -2.34
C ASN A 140 -3.17 13.67 -0.81
N ILE A 141 -2.28 12.84 -0.28
CA ILE A 141 -1.99 12.78 1.15
C ILE A 141 -0.86 13.77 1.43
N THR A 142 -1.20 14.88 2.06
CA THR A 142 -0.25 15.95 2.44
C THR A 142 0.24 15.86 3.87
N THR A 143 -0.42 15.03 4.70
CA THR A 143 -0.09 14.85 6.11
C THR A 143 -0.07 13.35 6.41
N PRO A 144 0.93 12.83 7.15
CA PRO A 144 0.94 11.43 7.50
C PRO A 144 -0.31 11.00 8.25
N LEU A 145 -0.97 9.95 7.77
CA LEU A 145 -2.12 9.33 8.43
C LEU A 145 -1.67 8.37 9.54
N PHE A 146 -0.44 7.90 9.45
CA PHE A 146 0.19 7.01 10.42
C PHE A 146 1.71 7.15 10.37
N TYR A 147 2.38 6.73 11.44
CA TYR A 147 3.85 6.63 11.56
C TYR A 147 4.26 5.21 11.90
N LEU A 148 5.52 4.88 11.63
CA LEU A 148 6.17 3.67 12.12
C LEU A 148 6.97 3.98 13.39
N ASN A 149 6.82 3.13 14.40
CA ASN A 149 7.63 3.20 15.61
C ASN A 149 8.00 1.78 16.03
N LYS A 150 9.26 1.41 15.87
CA LYS A 150 9.81 0.08 16.23
C LYS A 150 8.93 -1.07 15.70
N GLY A 151 8.54 -1.00 14.42
CA GLY A 151 7.72 -2.03 13.80
C GLY A 151 6.21 -1.94 14.10
N ASN A 152 5.75 -0.94 14.83
CA ASN A 152 4.32 -0.69 15.08
C ASN A 152 3.82 0.47 14.22
N MET A 153 2.60 0.35 13.73
CA MET A 153 1.91 1.44 13.07
C MET A 153 1.14 2.28 14.10
N ILE A 154 1.44 3.57 14.15
CA ILE A 154 0.77 4.54 15.02
C ILE A 154 -0.11 5.43 14.15
N VAL A 155 -1.42 5.38 14.34
CA VAL A 155 -2.38 6.19 13.60
C VAL A 155 -2.44 7.60 14.19
N THR A 156 -2.31 8.61 13.33
CA THR A 156 -2.41 10.03 13.73
C THR A 156 -3.85 10.48 13.89
N LYS A 157 -4.07 11.68 14.46
CA LYS A 157 -5.42 12.31 14.49
C LYS A 157 -6.00 12.47 13.07
N SER A 158 -5.16 12.84 12.09
CA SER A 158 -5.57 12.91 10.67
C SER A 158 -5.91 11.54 10.12
N GLY A 159 -5.18 10.49 10.50
CA GLY A 159 -5.48 9.11 10.14
C GLY A 159 -6.81 8.63 10.73
N ASN A 160 -7.07 8.91 11.99
CA ASN A 160 -8.34 8.58 12.64
C ASN A 160 -9.53 9.28 11.96
N LYS A 161 -9.37 10.56 11.60
CA LYS A 161 -10.40 11.31 10.87
C LYS A 161 -10.64 10.70 9.49
N PHE A 162 -9.57 10.42 8.73
CA PHE A 162 -9.66 9.79 7.41
C PHE A 162 -10.36 8.42 7.48
N MET A 163 -9.96 7.56 8.42
CA MET A 163 -10.58 6.25 8.60
C MET A 163 -12.05 6.34 8.97
N LYS A 164 -12.43 7.34 9.76
CA LYS A 164 -13.84 7.61 10.09
C LYS A 164 -14.62 8.04 8.85
N GLU A 165 -14.10 8.98 8.05
CA GLU A 165 -14.76 9.45 6.83
C GLU A 165 -14.95 8.31 5.81
N VAL A 166 -13.94 7.43 5.64
CA VAL A 166 -14.05 6.22 4.80
C VAL A 166 -15.12 5.28 5.34
N ASN A 167 -15.14 5.03 6.64
CA ASN A 167 -16.12 4.16 7.26
C ASN A 167 -17.56 4.70 7.13
N ASP A 168 -17.74 5.99 7.39
CA ASP A 168 -19.06 6.64 7.31
C ASP A 168 -19.62 6.63 5.87
N SER A 169 -18.73 6.64 4.86
CA SER A 169 -19.12 6.62 3.45
C SER A 169 -19.36 5.21 2.87
N VAL A 170 -18.78 4.15 3.46
CA VAL A 170 -18.75 2.81 2.84
C VAL A 170 -19.48 1.73 3.67
N MET A 171 -19.67 1.91 4.98
CA MET A 171 -20.10 0.81 5.87
C MET A 171 -21.32 1.12 6.73
N SER A 172 -22.23 0.12 6.86
CA SER A 172 -23.26 0.11 7.90
C SER A 172 -22.64 -0.02 9.31
N GLU A 173 -23.30 0.50 10.36
CA GLU A 173 -22.81 0.49 11.76
C GLU A 173 -22.28 -0.87 12.24
N SER A 174 -22.95 -1.97 11.86
CA SER A 174 -22.55 -3.33 12.26
C SER A 174 -21.22 -3.79 11.64
N LYS A 175 -20.90 -3.34 10.43
CA LYS A 175 -19.63 -3.63 9.78
C LYS A 175 -18.48 -2.77 10.33
N GLN A 176 -18.79 -1.59 10.84
CA GLN A 176 -17.86 -0.68 11.45
C GLN A 176 -17.24 -1.25 12.74
N VAL A 177 -18.06 -1.90 13.57
CA VAL A 177 -17.58 -2.58 14.79
C VAL A 177 -16.64 -3.73 14.45
N ILE A 178 -16.97 -4.54 13.45
CA ILE A 178 -16.15 -5.65 12.98
C ILE A 178 -14.83 -5.13 12.39
N TYR A 179 -14.88 -4.07 11.60
CA TYR A 179 -13.70 -3.44 10.99
C TYR A 179 -12.75 -2.88 12.06
N ASN A 180 -13.26 -2.18 13.07
CA ASN A 180 -12.45 -1.67 14.19
C ASN A 180 -11.81 -2.79 15.02
N GLN A 181 -12.49 -3.91 15.20
CA GLN A 181 -11.94 -5.09 15.86
C GLN A 181 -10.83 -5.75 15.04
N ILE A 182 -11.02 -5.81 13.71
CA ILE A 182 -10.00 -6.32 12.77
C ILE A 182 -8.77 -5.43 12.77
N LEU A 183 -8.94 -4.11 12.70
CA LEU A 183 -7.82 -3.16 12.76
C LEU A 183 -7.01 -3.32 14.04
N LYS A 184 -7.66 -3.40 15.21
CA LYS A 184 -6.99 -3.62 16.50
C LYS A 184 -6.26 -4.96 16.57
N LYS A 185 -6.86 -6.02 16.03
CA LYS A 185 -6.34 -7.39 16.16
C LYS A 185 -5.19 -7.70 15.19
N TYR A 186 -5.21 -7.14 13.98
CA TYR A 186 -4.30 -7.55 12.90
C TYR A 186 -3.25 -6.51 12.51
N LEU A 187 -3.41 -5.26 12.92
CA LEU A 187 -2.48 -4.19 12.53
C LEU A 187 -1.63 -3.66 13.70
N ASN A 188 -1.75 -4.20 14.91
CA ASN A 188 -1.06 -3.67 16.11
C ASN A 188 -1.17 -2.13 16.20
N ILE A 189 -2.36 -1.59 15.90
CA ILE A 189 -2.57 -0.15 15.87
C ILE A 189 -2.69 0.35 17.30
N VAL A 190 -1.78 1.21 17.69
CA VAL A 190 -1.89 2.02 18.91
C VAL A 190 -2.57 3.33 18.52
N LEU A 191 -3.82 3.52 18.98
CA LEU A 191 -4.53 4.78 18.84
C LEU A 191 -3.95 5.75 19.88
N ILE A 192 -3.44 6.90 19.44
CA ILE A 192 -3.02 8.00 20.32
C ILE A 192 -4.17 9.02 20.30
N ASP A 193 -4.77 9.25 21.47
CA ASP A 193 -5.79 10.28 21.69
C ASP A 193 -5.24 11.70 21.54
#